data_07d81a9dc99d7b476019bd1a2714b0cf
#
_entry.id   07d81a9dc99d7b476019bd1a2714b0cf
#
_cell.length_a   1.000
_cell.length_b   1.000
_cell.length_c   1.000
_cell.angle_alpha   90.00
_cell.angle_beta   90.00
_cell.angle_gamma   90.00
#
_symmetry.space_group_name_H-M   'P 1'
#
loop_
_entity.id
_entity.type
_entity.pdbx_description
1 polymer ?
#
loop_
_entity_poly.entity_id
_entity_poly.type
_entity_poly.pdbx_seq_one_letter_code
_entity_poly.pdbx_strand_id
1 'polypeptide(L)'
;MTEFALILVSTVLVNNFVLVKFLGLCPFMGVSRKLETATGMALATTFVLTLSSVCSYLANTYLLAPFGLEYLRTIMFILVIAAVVQVTEMVVHKTSPLLYQVLGIYLPLITTNCAVLGVALLNVQQESGFLESATYGFGASIGFSLVLILFSAMRERLAAADVPIPFQGPAIALVTAGLMSMAFMGFSGLVKG
;
A
#
# COMPACT_ATOMS: atom_id res chain seq x y z
N MET A 1 20.01 -12.59 8.54
CA MET A 1 20.14 -11.43 7.63
C MET A 1 19.70 -11.78 6.22
N THR A 2 20.03 -12.93 5.69
CA THR A 2 19.59 -13.42 4.37
C THR A 2 18.07 -13.61 4.28
N GLU A 3 17.43 -14.08 5.32
CA GLU A 3 15.97 -14.27 5.42
C GLU A 3 15.21 -12.94 5.25
N PHE A 4 15.62 -11.89 5.97
CA PHE A 4 14.98 -10.57 5.89
C PHE A 4 15.18 -9.91 4.51
N ALA A 5 16.33 -10.07 3.89
CA ALA A 5 16.58 -9.59 2.55
C ALA A 5 15.71 -10.32 1.51
N LEU A 6 15.54 -11.64 1.67
CA LEU A 6 14.65 -12.43 0.83
C LEU A 6 13.18 -12.03 0.98
N ILE A 7 12.72 -11.79 2.20
CA ILE A 7 11.36 -11.29 2.47
C ILE A 7 11.15 -9.93 1.78
N LEU A 8 12.12 -9.01 1.92
CA LEU A 8 12.05 -7.69 1.29
C LEU A 8 11.98 -7.78 -0.24
N VAL A 9 12.90 -8.50 -0.86
CA VAL A 9 12.93 -8.63 -2.33
C VAL A 9 11.69 -9.36 -2.84
N SER A 10 11.26 -10.42 -2.16
CA SER A 10 10.05 -11.16 -2.49
C SER A 10 8.80 -10.27 -2.41
N THR A 11 8.69 -9.44 -1.38
CA THR A 11 7.51 -8.59 -1.14
C THR A 11 7.47 -7.40 -2.11
N VAL A 12 8.62 -6.84 -2.45
CA VAL A 12 8.71 -5.67 -3.34
C VAL A 12 8.49 -6.05 -4.80
N LEU A 13 9.13 -7.13 -5.28
CA LEU A 13 9.16 -7.47 -6.70
C LEU A 13 8.19 -8.60 -7.07
N VAL A 14 8.17 -9.69 -6.30
CA VAL A 14 7.48 -10.93 -6.69
C VAL A 14 6.04 -10.96 -6.20
N ASN A 15 5.86 -10.74 -4.91
CA ASN A 15 4.54 -10.72 -4.25
C ASN A 15 4.07 -9.29 -4.00
N ASN A 16 4.23 -8.41 -5.00
CA ASN A 16 3.70 -7.07 -4.88
C ASN A 16 2.17 -7.12 -4.78
N PHE A 17 1.65 -6.87 -3.57
CA PHE A 17 0.22 -7.03 -3.28
C PHE A 17 -0.67 -6.11 -4.13
N VAL A 18 -0.14 -5.00 -4.63
CA VAL A 18 -0.88 -4.08 -5.51
C VAL A 18 -1.19 -4.75 -6.84
N LEU A 19 -0.20 -5.40 -7.45
CA LEU A 19 -0.31 -5.98 -8.78
C LEU A 19 -0.85 -7.42 -8.76
N VAL A 20 -0.54 -8.19 -7.70
CA VAL A 20 -0.97 -9.58 -7.58
C VAL A 20 -2.37 -9.70 -6.98
N LYS A 21 -2.69 -8.88 -5.98
CA LYS A 21 -3.98 -8.93 -5.28
C LYS A 21 -4.90 -7.75 -5.61
N PHE A 22 -4.44 -6.81 -6.43
CA PHE A 22 -5.18 -5.58 -6.80
C PHE A 22 -5.66 -4.76 -5.60
N LEU A 23 -4.89 -4.81 -4.48
CA LEU A 23 -5.19 -4.03 -3.29
C LEU A 23 -4.56 -2.63 -3.40
N GLY A 24 -5.30 -1.62 -2.96
CA GLY A 24 -4.83 -0.24 -2.99
C GLY A 24 -5.05 0.47 -4.33
N LEU A 25 -5.97 0.00 -5.16
CA LEU A 25 -6.32 0.65 -6.42
C LEU A 25 -6.94 2.04 -6.24
N CYS A 26 -7.61 2.31 -5.11
CA CYS A 26 -8.24 3.61 -4.86
C CYS A 26 -7.23 4.76 -4.88
N PRO A 27 -6.15 4.76 -4.06
CA PRO A 27 -5.12 5.77 -4.16
C PRO A 27 -4.32 5.65 -5.47
N PHE A 28 -4.14 4.45 -5.98
CA PHE A 28 -3.44 4.19 -7.23
C PHE A 28 -4.07 4.91 -8.43
N MET A 29 -5.39 4.86 -8.57
CA MET A 29 -6.11 5.55 -9.63
C MET A 29 -6.29 7.05 -9.37
N GLY A 30 -6.48 7.44 -8.11
CA GLY A 30 -6.79 8.81 -7.71
C GLY A 30 -5.59 9.74 -7.77
N VAL A 31 -4.45 9.31 -7.27
CA VAL A 31 -3.27 10.15 -7.01
C VAL A 31 -2.22 10.11 -8.14
N SER A 32 -2.28 9.11 -9.02
CA SER A 32 -1.27 8.87 -10.06
C SER A 32 -1.30 9.84 -11.25
N ARG A 33 -2.08 10.93 -11.20
CA ARG A 33 -2.16 11.91 -12.28
C ARG A 33 -0.93 12.82 -12.38
N LYS A 34 -0.25 13.07 -11.25
CA LYS A 34 0.95 13.90 -11.17
C LYS A 34 2.01 13.18 -10.34
N LEU A 35 3.24 13.19 -10.81
CA LEU A 35 4.36 12.54 -10.14
C LEU A 35 4.65 13.13 -8.75
N GLU A 36 4.48 14.44 -8.58
CA GLU A 36 4.66 15.10 -7.27
C GLU A 36 3.68 14.61 -6.21
N THR A 37 2.39 14.50 -6.57
CA THR A 37 1.37 13.97 -5.66
C THR A 37 1.56 12.49 -5.38
N ALA A 38 2.01 11.72 -6.38
CA ALA A 38 2.31 10.30 -6.23
C ALA A 38 3.48 10.05 -5.27
N THR A 39 4.56 10.85 -5.35
CA THR A 39 5.71 10.72 -4.42
C THR A 39 5.35 11.11 -2.99
N GLY A 40 4.60 12.20 -2.81
CA GLY A 40 4.10 12.58 -1.48
C GLY A 40 3.21 11.51 -0.86
N MET A 41 2.29 10.95 -1.67
CA MET A 41 1.41 9.85 -1.24
C MET A 41 2.20 8.57 -0.94
N ALA A 42 3.23 8.25 -1.72
CA ALA A 42 4.10 7.10 -1.51
C ALA A 42 4.79 7.18 -0.13
N LEU A 43 5.34 8.33 0.23
CA LEU A 43 5.98 8.54 1.53
C LEU A 43 4.99 8.42 2.69
N ALA A 44 3.84 9.09 2.59
CA ALA A 44 2.80 9.02 3.61
C ALA A 44 2.26 7.58 3.79
N THR A 45 2.01 6.88 2.70
CA THR A 45 1.55 5.49 2.73
C THR A 45 2.60 4.55 3.31
N THR A 46 3.89 4.78 3.04
CA THR A 46 4.99 3.99 3.61
C THR A 46 5.00 4.11 5.13
N PHE A 47 4.89 5.31 5.64
CA PHE A 47 4.85 5.55 7.08
C PHE A 47 3.61 4.89 7.73
N VAL A 48 2.43 5.12 7.15
CA VAL A 48 1.17 4.56 7.67
C VAL A 48 1.16 3.03 7.61
N LEU A 49 1.59 2.43 6.50
CA LEU A 49 1.62 0.96 6.33
C LEU A 49 2.54 0.30 7.37
N THR A 50 3.74 0.84 7.57
CA THR A 50 4.69 0.30 8.55
C THR A 50 4.13 0.42 9.97
N LEU A 51 3.61 1.59 10.33
CA LEU A 51 3.07 1.83 11.65
C LEU A 51 1.81 0.98 11.91
N SER A 52 0.90 0.90 10.93
CA SER A 52 -0.31 0.09 11.03
C SER A 52 -0.02 -1.40 11.13
N SER A 53 1.01 -1.89 10.43
CA SER A 53 1.44 -3.29 10.52
C SER A 53 1.88 -3.64 11.93
N VAL A 54 2.70 -2.80 12.56
CA VAL A 54 3.16 -2.97 13.94
C VAL A 54 1.99 -2.88 14.93
N CYS A 55 1.15 -1.86 14.80
CA CYS A 55 -0.01 -1.67 15.69
C CYS A 55 -1.03 -2.81 15.57
N SER A 56 -1.27 -3.31 14.36
CA SER A 56 -2.17 -4.44 14.13
C SER A 56 -1.64 -5.73 14.74
N TYR A 57 -0.33 -5.95 14.66
CA TYR A 57 0.31 -7.08 15.34
C TYR A 57 0.13 -7.01 16.87
N LEU A 58 0.40 -5.85 17.46
CA LEU A 58 0.20 -5.63 18.90
C LEU A 58 -1.26 -5.82 19.30
N ALA A 59 -2.21 -5.28 18.54
CA ALA A 59 -3.62 -5.44 18.78
C ALA A 59 -4.07 -6.92 18.70
N ASN A 60 -3.56 -7.65 17.72
CA ASN A 60 -3.84 -9.08 17.60
C ASN A 60 -3.31 -9.88 18.80
N THR A 61 -2.06 -9.63 19.19
CA THR A 61 -1.39 -10.41 20.24
C THR A 61 -1.90 -10.08 21.64
N TYR A 62 -2.17 -8.82 21.94
CA TYR A 62 -2.54 -8.39 23.30
C TYR A 62 -4.05 -8.26 23.52
N LEU A 63 -4.85 -7.97 22.48
CA LEU A 63 -6.30 -7.85 22.63
C LEU A 63 -7.05 -9.08 22.11
N LEU A 64 -6.77 -9.55 20.90
CA LEU A 64 -7.57 -10.62 20.31
C LEU A 64 -7.23 -12.02 20.85
N ALA A 65 -5.95 -12.32 20.98
CA ALA A 65 -5.51 -13.64 21.43
C ALA A 65 -6.03 -14.02 22.83
N PRO A 66 -5.93 -13.15 23.87
CA PRO A 66 -6.40 -13.51 25.21
C PRO A 66 -7.92 -13.58 25.35
N PHE A 67 -8.69 -12.84 24.51
CA PHE A 67 -10.15 -12.81 24.58
C PHE A 67 -10.84 -13.79 23.62
N GLY A 68 -10.11 -14.48 22.75
CA GLY A 68 -10.65 -15.44 21.78
C GLY A 68 -11.63 -14.82 20.77
N LEU A 69 -11.52 -13.50 20.53
CA LEU A 69 -12.41 -12.71 19.67
C LEU A 69 -11.93 -12.68 18.20
N GLU A 70 -11.51 -13.84 17.67
CA GLU A 70 -11.03 -13.91 16.29
C GLU A 70 -12.07 -13.47 15.24
N TYR A 71 -13.35 -13.62 15.57
CA TYR A 71 -14.46 -13.20 14.71
C TYR A 71 -14.50 -11.68 14.49
N LEU A 72 -14.06 -10.88 15.46
CA LEU A 72 -14.05 -9.42 15.40
C LEU A 72 -12.73 -8.84 14.88
N ARG A 73 -11.81 -9.69 14.41
CA ARG A 73 -10.47 -9.32 13.93
C ARG A 73 -10.48 -8.19 12.91
N THR A 74 -11.32 -8.31 11.88
CA THR A 74 -11.39 -7.31 10.79
C THR A 74 -11.86 -5.95 11.29
N ILE A 75 -12.87 -5.93 12.15
CA ILE A 75 -13.42 -4.68 12.72
C ILE A 75 -12.38 -4.01 13.61
N MET A 76 -11.66 -4.79 14.42
CA MET A 76 -10.62 -4.29 15.30
C MET A 76 -9.46 -3.69 14.49
N PHE A 77 -9.03 -4.34 13.42
CA PHE A 77 -7.98 -3.82 12.54
C PHE A 77 -8.40 -2.52 11.87
N ILE A 78 -9.63 -2.41 11.37
CA ILE A 78 -10.14 -1.16 10.79
C ILE A 78 -10.09 -0.04 11.82
N LEU A 79 -10.49 -0.29 13.06
CA LEU A 79 -10.49 0.70 14.14
C LEU A 79 -9.06 1.14 14.50
N VAL A 80 -8.13 0.19 14.63
CA VAL A 80 -6.71 0.47 14.90
C VAL A 80 -6.09 1.28 13.76
N ILE A 81 -6.33 0.88 12.51
CA ILE A 81 -5.82 1.59 11.33
C ILE A 81 -6.38 3.02 11.28
N ALA A 82 -7.68 3.20 11.53
CA ALA A 82 -8.30 4.52 11.55
C ALA A 82 -7.67 5.43 12.63
N ALA A 83 -7.42 4.90 13.83
CA ALA A 83 -6.76 5.64 14.90
C ALA A 83 -5.32 6.03 14.55
N VAL A 84 -4.54 5.10 13.98
CA VAL A 84 -3.16 5.35 13.52
C VAL A 84 -3.12 6.42 12.44
N VAL A 85 -4.03 6.36 11.47
CA VAL A 85 -4.07 7.34 10.38
C VAL A 85 -4.47 8.72 10.91
N GLN A 86 -5.41 8.81 11.84
CA GLN A 86 -5.79 10.10 12.45
C GLN A 86 -4.62 10.73 13.23
N VAL A 87 -3.87 9.94 13.97
CA VAL A 87 -2.64 10.41 14.64
C VAL A 87 -1.63 10.89 13.61
N THR A 88 -1.44 10.14 12.54
CA THR A 88 -0.52 10.51 11.45
C THR A 88 -0.95 11.83 10.79
N GLU A 89 -2.24 12.01 10.54
CA GLU A 89 -2.81 13.23 9.99
C GLU A 89 -2.51 14.45 10.86
N MET A 90 -2.72 14.34 12.18
CA MET A 90 -2.39 15.40 13.13
C MET A 90 -0.90 15.74 13.13
N VAL A 91 -0.04 14.73 13.03
CA VAL A 91 1.42 14.92 12.97
C VAL A 91 1.83 15.62 11.67
N VAL A 92 1.32 15.18 10.52
CA VAL A 92 1.61 15.78 9.21
C VAL A 92 1.12 17.22 9.15
N HIS A 93 -0.08 17.50 9.68
CA HIS A 93 -0.62 18.86 9.74
C HIS A 93 0.28 19.82 10.53
N LYS A 94 0.91 19.34 11.63
CA LYS A 94 1.81 20.14 12.46
C LYS A 94 3.22 20.31 11.87
N THR A 95 3.72 19.26 11.19
CA THR A 95 5.14 19.21 10.74
C THR A 95 5.32 19.83 9.36
N SER A 96 4.38 19.67 8.47
CA SER A 96 4.48 20.15 7.08
C SER A 96 3.14 20.62 6.53
N PRO A 97 2.75 21.88 6.77
CA PRO A 97 1.49 22.42 6.27
C PRO A 97 1.41 22.43 4.73
N LEU A 98 2.55 22.53 4.05
CA LEU A 98 2.63 22.44 2.59
C LEU A 98 2.26 21.04 2.09
N LEU A 99 2.79 20.01 2.75
CA LEU A 99 2.47 18.61 2.43
C LEU A 99 1.00 18.31 2.72
N TYR A 100 0.45 18.88 3.78
CA TYR A 100 -0.96 18.78 4.12
C TYR A 100 -1.87 19.42 3.07
N GLN A 101 -1.50 20.57 2.49
CA GLN A 101 -2.28 21.20 1.40
C GLN A 101 -2.32 20.33 0.14
N VAL A 102 -1.22 19.67 -0.18
CA VAL A 102 -1.14 18.77 -1.36
C VAL A 102 -1.84 17.43 -1.11
N LEU A 103 -1.68 16.87 0.09
CA LEU A 103 -2.25 15.57 0.45
C LEU A 103 -3.65 15.65 1.08
N GLY A 104 -4.10 16.82 1.54
CA GLY A 104 -5.30 16.97 2.37
C GLY A 104 -6.57 16.38 1.77
N ILE A 105 -6.73 16.49 0.44
CA ILE A 105 -7.87 15.87 -0.29
C ILE A 105 -7.71 14.34 -0.37
N TYR A 106 -6.48 13.81 -0.31
CA TYR A 106 -6.17 12.40 -0.47
C TYR A 106 -5.97 11.65 0.86
N LEU A 107 -5.96 12.35 1.99
CA LEU A 107 -5.86 11.76 3.33
C LEU A 107 -6.96 10.72 3.63
N PRO A 108 -8.24 10.96 3.29
CA PRO A 108 -9.27 9.94 3.42
C PRO A 108 -8.99 8.67 2.60
N LEU A 109 -8.29 8.80 1.46
CA LEU A 109 -7.89 7.64 0.67
C LEU A 109 -6.83 6.77 1.35
N ILE A 110 -6.03 7.34 2.26
CA ILE A 110 -5.07 6.58 3.08
C ILE A 110 -5.82 5.80 4.16
N THR A 111 -6.79 6.43 4.80
CA THR A 111 -7.59 5.81 5.88
C THR A 111 -8.42 4.62 5.38
N THR A 112 -9.04 4.77 4.21
CA THR A 112 -9.86 3.73 3.58
C THR A 112 -9.07 2.81 2.64
N ASN A 113 -7.73 2.83 2.73
CA ASN A 113 -6.89 2.06 1.85
C ASN A 113 -6.96 0.56 2.17
N CYS A 114 -7.53 -0.21 1.25
CA CYS A 114 -7.62 -1.66 1.36
C CYS A 114 -6.25 -2.35 1.41
N ALA A 115 -5.18 -1.69 0.96
CA ALA A 115 -3.82 -2.21 1.08
C ALA A 115 -3.36 -2.31 2.53
N VAL A 116 -3.66 -1.31 3.35
CA VAL A 116 -3.27 -1.29 4.77
C VAL A 116 -3.97 -2.42 5.53
N LEU A 117 -5.27 -2.59 5.30
CA LEU A 117 -6.03 -3.69 5.89
C LEU A 117 -5.56 -5.05 5.37
N GLY A 118 -5.27 -5.15 4.07
CA GLY A 118 -4.79 -6.38 3.45
C GLY A 118 -3.45 -6.84 4.03
N VAL A 119 -2.49 -5.94 4.22
CA VAL A 119 -1.20 -6.24 4.84
C VAL A 119 -1.37 -6.69 6.29
N ALA A 120 -2.24 -6.02 7.07
CA ALA A 120 -2.53 -6.41 8.44
C ALA A 120 -3.13 -7.83 8.54
N LEU A 121 -4.06 -8.17 7.65
CA LEU A 121 -4.66 -9.51 7.59
C LEU A 121 -3.65 -10.59 7.15
N LEU A 122 -2.79 -10.28 6.17
CA LEU A 122 -1.76 -11.21 5.69
C LEU A 122 -0.72 -11.51 6.77
N ASN A 123 -0.30 -10.52 7.54
CA ASN A 123 0.63 -10.72 8.67
C ASN A 123 0.09 -11.71 9.71
N VAL A 124 -1.21 -11.63 10.00
CA VAL A 124 -1.82 -12.56 10.96
C VAL A 124 -2.00 -13.95 10.38
N GLN A 125 -2.34 -14.06 9.08
CA GLN A 125 -2.47 -15.36 8.42
C GLN A 125 -1.14 -16.12 8.32
N GLN A 126 -0.01 -15.41 8.26
CA GLN A 126 1.33 -16.00 8.19
C GLN A 126 1.91 -16.30 9.58
N GLU A 127 1.18 -16.02 10.66
CA GLU A 127 1.65 -16.17 12.05
C GLU A 127 3.02 -15.52 12.30
N SER A 128 3.27 -14.40 11.59
CA SER A 128 4.55 -13.70 11.58
C SER A 128 4.91 -13.16 12.97
N GLY A 129 6.18 -13.26 13.34
CA GLY A 129 6.70 -12.62 14.54
C GLY A 129 6.67 -11.08 14.43
N PHE A 130 6.90 -10.40 15.56
CA PHE A 130 6.90 -8.92 15.60
C PHE A 130 7.84 -8.29 14.55
N LEU A 131 9.06 -8.79 14.47
CA LEU A 131 10.09 -8.29 13.56
C LEU A 131 9.75 -8.60 12.09
N GLU A 132 9.20 -9.76 11.84
CA GLU A 132 8.75 -10.18 10.50
C GLU A 132 7.57 -9.33 10.03
N SER A 133 6.58 -9.07 10.89
CA SER A 133 5.45 -8.20 10.59
C SER A 133 5.88 -6.77 10.26
N ALA A 134 6.85 -6.22 11.00
CA ALA A 134 7.41 -4.90 10.72
C ALA A 134 8.15 -4.88 9.37
N THR A 135 8.98 -5.88 9.11
CA THR A 135 9.76 -6.00 7.86
C THR A 135 8.83 -6.23 6.66
N TYR A 136 7.81 -7.06 6.81
CA TYR A 136 6.81 -7.28 5.77
C TYR A 136 6.01 -6.02 5.46
N GLY A 137 5.55 -5.28 6.48
CA GLY A 137 4.86 -4.00 6.31
C GLY A 137 5.73 -2.95 5.62
N PHE A 138 7.01 -2.87 5.97
CA PHE A 138 7.97 -1.98 5.32
C PHE A 138 8.26 -2.40 3.87
N GLY A 139 8.49 -3.68 3.61
CA GLY A 139 8.68 -4.21 2.25
C GLY A 139 7.46 -3.99 1.36
N ALA A 140 6.27 -4.27 1.88
CA ALA A 140 5.01 -4.03 1.20
C ALA A 140 4.82 -2.56 0.83
N SER A 141 5.19 -1.64 1.72
CA SER A 141 5.07 -0.20 1.49
C SER A 141 6.05 0.31 0.42
N ILE A 142 7.27 -0.20 0.39
CA ILE A 142 8.24 0.10 -0.67
C ILE A 142 7.73 -0.43 -2.01
N GLY A 143 7.20 -1.65 -2.04
CA GLY A 143 6.57 -2.24 -3.23
C GLY A 143 5.41 -1.40 -3.76
N PHE A 144 4.53 -0.94 -2.87
CA PHE A 144 3.45 -0.02 -3.21
C PHE A 144 3.96 1.28 -3.81
N SER A 145 4.95 1.89 -3.16
CA SER A 145 5.53 3.17 -3.58
C SER A 145 6.19 3.07 -4.96
N LEU A 146 6.94 2.00 -5.20
CA LEU A 146 7.59 1.74 -6.48
C LEU A 146 6.57 1.62 -7.60
N VAL A 147 5.54 0.81 -7.40
CA VAL A 147 4.48 0.60 -8.40
C VAL A 147 3.68 1.89 -8.65
N LEU A 148 3.39 2.66 -7.60
CA LEU A 148 2.68 3.93 -7.72
C LEU A 148 3.47 4.96 -8.53
N ILE A 149 4.78 5.09 -8.29
CA ILE A 149 5.67 6.01 -9.02
C ILE A 149 5.80 5.58 -10.47
N LEU A 150 6.03 4.30 -10.74
CA LEU A 150 6.11 3.77 -12.11
C LEU A 150 4.82 4.00 -12.89
N PHE A 151 3.69 3.73 -12.27
CA PHE A 151 2.39 3.95 -12.88
C PHE A 151 2.10 5.42 -13.15
N SER A 152 2.46 6.31 -12.22
CA SER A 152 2.32 7.75 -12.39
C SER A 152 3.15 8.25 -13.57
N ALA A 153 4.40 7.80 -13.69
CA ALA A 153 5.28 8.15 -14.81
C ALA A 153 4.74 7.64 -16.16
N MET A 154 4.20 6.42 -16.21
CA MET A 154 3.57 5.90 -17.43
C MET A 154 2.31 6.68 -17.79
N ARG A 155 1.50 7.04 -16.81
CA ARG A 155 0.26 7.77 -17.01
C ARG A 155 0.50 9.20 -17.48
N GLU A 156 1.55 9.86 -17.02
CA GLU A 156 1.97 11.17 -17.49
C GLU A 156 2.39 11.14 -18.97
N ARG A 157 3.12 10.08 -19.39
CA ARG A 157 3.46 9.86 -20.81
C ARG A 157 2.22 9.56 -21.67
N LEU A 158 1.29 8.77 -21.18
CA LEU A 158 0.05 8.44 -21.87
C LEU A 158 -0.87 9.66 -22.04
N ALA A 159 -0.83 10.62 -21.11
CA ALA A 159 -1.59 11.86 -21.23
C ALA A 159 -1.11 12.75 -22.39
N ALA A 160 0.14 12.60 -22.81
CA ALA A 160 0.71 13.30 -23.97
C ALA A 160 0.53 12.53 -25.30
N ALA A 161 0.02 11.29 -25.26
CA ALA A 161 -0.18 10.46 -26.45
C ALA A 161 -1.59 10.63 -27.03
N ASP A 162 -1.72 10.47 -28.34
CA ASP A 162 -3.01 10.50 -29.06
C ASP A 162 -3.80 9.21 -28.78
N VAL A 163 -4.57 9.21 -27.69
CA VAL A 163 -5.44 8.10 -27.31
C VAL A 163 -6.82 8.30 -27.91
N PRO A 164 -7.43 7.29 -28.56
CA PRO A 164 -8.80 7.35 -29.06
C PRO A 164 -9.81 7.72 -27.96
N ILE A 165 -10.77 8.57 -28.30
CA ILE A 165 -11.77 9.13 -27.38
C ILE A 165 -12.42 8.09 -26.44
N PRO A 166 -12.80 6.87 -26.88
CA PRO A 166 -13.43 5.86 -26.00
C PRO A 166 -12.51 5.33 -24.91
N PHE A 167 -11.19 5.41 -25.09
CA PHE A 167 -10.18 4.90 -24.14
C PHE A 167 -9.58 5.99 -23.25
N GLN A 168 -9.94 7.24 -23.45
CA GLN A 168 -9.42 8.34 -22.62
C GLN A 168 -9.91 8.26 -21.17
N GLY A 169 -9.04 8.59 -20.23
CA GLY A 169 -9.35 8.69 -18.80
C GLY A 169 -9.11 7.40 -18.03
N PRO A 170 -10.09 6.90 -17.24
CA PRO A 170 -9.90 5.73 -16.37
C PRO A 170 -9.67 4.42 -17.14
N ALA A 171 -10.21 4.30 -18.36
CA ALA A 171 -10.12 3.07 -19.15
C ALA A 171 -8.67 2.74 -19.51
N ILE A 172 -7.92 3.69 -20.06
CA ILE A 172 -6.50 3.49 -20.40
C ILE A 172 -5.65 3.22 -19.17
N ALA A 173 -5.99 3.85 -18.02
CA ALA A 173 -5.30 3.63 -16.78
C ALA A 173 -5.47 2.18 -16.28
N LEU A 174 -6.67 1.61 -16.37
CA LEU A 174 -6.93 0.22 -16.02
C LEU A 174 -6.22 -0.76 -16.95
N VAL A 175 -6.21 -0.50 -18.26
CA VAL A 175 -5.48 -1.31 -19.24
C VAL A 175 -3.98 -1.28 -18.92
N THR A 176 -3.42 -0.12 -18.65
CA THR A 176 -2.01 0.04 -18.28
C THR A 176 -1.68 -0.69 -16.97
N ALA A 177 -2.56 -0.62 -15.97
CA ALA A 177 -2.39 -1.36 -14.72
C ALA A 177 -2.42 -2.88 -14.94
N GLY A 178 -3.31 -3.36 -15.82
CA GLY A 178 -3.38 -4.77 -16.20
C GLY A 178 -2.13 -5.26 -16.92
N LEU A 179 -1.61 -4.49 -17.88
CA LEU A 179 -0.37 -4.80 -18.58
C LEU A 179 0.84 -4.83 -17.63
N MET A 180 0.90 -3.87 -16.71
CA MET A 180 1.92 -3.81 -15.68
C MET A 180 1.85 -5.01 -14.72
N SER A 181 0.63 -5.44 -14.35
CA SER A 181 0.43 -6.65 -13.55
C SER A 181 0.95 -7.91 -14.27
N MET A 182 0.66 -8.07 -15.55
CA MET A 182 1.18 -9.19 -16.35
C MET A 182 2.69 -9.17 -16.46
N ALA A 183 3.31 -8.00 -16.64
CA ALA A 183 4.76 -7.86 -16.67
C ALA A 183 5.41 -8.27 -15.33
N PHE A 184 4.82 -7.87 -14.20
CA PHE A 184 5.32 -8.24 -12.87
C PHE A 184 5.07 -9.72 -12.53
N MET A 185 4.01 -10.33 -13.06
CA MET A 185 3.79 -11.78 -12.90
C MET A 185 4.91 -12.62 -13.55
N GLY A 186 5.60 -12.09 -14.57
CA GLY A 186 6.78 -12.74 -15.16
C GLY A 186 7.92 -12.93 -14.15
N PHE A 187 8.03 -12.05 -13.14
CA PHE A 187 9.03 -12.20 -12.07
C PHE A 187 8.67 -13.26 -11.03
N SER A 188 7.41 -13.70 -10.96
CA SER A 188 6.96 -14.70 -9.98
C SER A 188 7.60 -16.08 -10.19
N GLY A 189 8.13 -16.36 -11.38
CA GLY A 189 8.87 -17.58 -11.68
C GLY A 189 10.31 -17.62 -11.15
N LEU A 190 10.89 -16.46 -10.82
CA LEU A 190 12.30 -16.34 -10.39
C LEU A 190 12.55 -16.77 -8.92
N VAL A 191 11.51 -16.79 -8.09
CA VAL A 191 11.63 -17.09 -6.64
C VAL A 191 11.17 -18.52 -6.30
N LYS A 192 10.66 -19.26 -7.27
CA LYS A 192 10.29 -20.69 -7.12
C LYS A 192 11.44 -21.66 -7.49
N GLY A 193 12.68 -21.19 -7.45
CA GLY A 193 13.87 -22.01 -7.57
C GLY A 193 14.43 -22.40 -6.22
#